data_e5e26ded425ef1e552744a398e985ae5
#
_entry.id   e5e26ded425ef1e552744a398e985ae5
#
_cell.length_a   1.000
_cell.length_b   1.000
_cell.length_c   1.000
_cell.angle_alpha   90.00
_cell.angle_beta   90.00
_cell.angle_gamma   90.00
#
_symmetry.space_group_name_H-M   'P 1'
#
loop_
_entity.id
_entity.type
_entity.pdbx_description
1 polymer ?
#
loop_
_entity_poly.entity_id
_entity_poly.type
_entity_poly.pdbx_seq_one_letter_code
_entity_poly.pdbx_strand_id
1 'polypeptide(L)'
;NVQRQSEDILVLGQTNVLVFCERFARSGKMNDVMRELSQLRDINANAKLAVVKGATAQNVLQLANPIEPRAAVFLVDLLERNHYIGLVSEATVTEYWRKHYALGVDPVVTIIEITGHEDEKTGLRVAGMGLFDSSGTMTGTLTDEDIINFNLLTGEAPRRRFIRLKLI
;
A
#
# COMPACT_ATOMS: atom_id res chain seq x y z
N ASN A 1 5.35 24.07 -6.60
CA ASN A 1 6.48 24.89 -6.10
C ASN A 1 7.81 24.11 -6.02
N VAL A 2 7.83 22.80 -6.12
CA VAL A 2 9.07 22.00 -6.13
C VAL A 2 9.81 22.10 -7.48
N GLN A 3 9.09 22.29 -8.58
CA GLN A 3 9.68 22.44 -9.92
C GLN A 3 10.43 23.77 -10.17
N ARG A 4 10.34 24.74 -9.26
CA ARG A 4 10.97 26.06 -9.46
C ARG A 4 12.39 26.20 -8.91
N GLN A 5 12.94 25.18 -8.25
CA GLN A 5 14.28 25.26 -7.61
C GLN A 5 15.32 24.26 -8.13
N SER A 6 14.97 23.43 -9.10
CA SER A 6 15.90 22.48 -9.70
C SER A 6 15.81 22.61 -11.22
N GLU A 7 16.94 22.72 -11.89
CA GLU A 7 17.04 22.60 -13.34
C GLU A 7 16.79 21.18 -13.85
N ASP A 8 16.63 20.23 -12.91
CA ASP A 8 16.36 18.84 -13.21
C ASP A 8 14.86 18.62 -13.47
N ILE A 9 14.54 18.02 -14.60
CA ILE A 9 13.19 17.58 -14.93
C ILE A 9 12.82 16.41 -14.00
N LEU A 10 11.80 16.58 -13.16
CA LEU A 10 11.29 15.52 -12.31
C LEU A 10 10.55 14.49 -13.20
N VAL A 11 11.19 13.35 -13.47
CA VAL A 11 10.60 12.24 -14.21
C VAL A 11 9.90 11.31 -13.20
N LEU A 12 8.57 11.28 -13.21
CA LEU A 12 7.75 10.43 -12.32
C LEU A 12 7.47 9.05 -12.92
N GLY A 13 7.83 8.80 -14.16
CA GLY A 13 7.55 7.54 -14.89
C GLY A 13 8.22 6.30 -14.31
N GLN A 14 9.11 6.44 -13.33
CA GLN A 14 9.71 5.35 -12.59
C GLN A 14 9.19 5.22 -11.16
N THR A 15 8.08 5.88 -10.83
CA THR A 15 7.45 5.75 -9.52
C THR A 15 6.86 4.34 -9.37
N ASN A 16 7.46 3.53 -8.49
CA ASN A 16 7.05 2.14 -8.27
C ASN A 16 6.20 1.95 -7.00
N VAL A 17 6.20 2.95 -6.10
CA VAL A 17 5.42 2.92 -4.87
C VAL A 17 4.95 4.31 -4.47
N LEU A 18 3.72 4.40 -4.01
CA LEU A 18 3.12 5.59 -3.41
C LEU A 18 2.78 5.27 -1.95
N VAL A 19 3.32 6.07 -1.03
CA VAL A 19 3.13 5.87 0.41
C VAL A 19 2.36 7.04 0.99
N PHE A 20 1.27 6.75 1.69
CA PHE A 20 0.41 7.73 2.36
C PHE A 20 0.44 7.52 3.87
N CYS A 21 0.36 8.58 4.67
CA CYS A 21 0.17 8.40 6.11
C CYS A 21 -1.30 8.09 6.44
N GLU A 22 -1.54 7.33 7.53
CA GLU A 22 -2.88 6.93 7.96
C GLU A 22 -3.82 8.13 8.14
N ARG A 23 -3.32 9.22 8.73
CA ARG A 23 -4.11 10.44 8.90
C ARG A 23 -4.61 11.01 7.58
N PHE A 24 -3.77 10.97 6.53
CA PHE A 24 -4.19 11.40 5.20
C PHE A 24 -5.21 10.42 4.59
N ALA A 25 -4.97 9.13 4.69
CA ALA A 25 -5.89 8.10 4.20
C ALA A 25 -7.30 8.21 4.83
N ARG A 26 -7.37 8.62 6.10
CA ARG A 26 -8.64 8.86 6.81
C ARG A 26 -9.27 10.24 6.55
N SER A 27 -8.63 11.12 5.81
CA SER A 27 -9.13 12.49 5.59
C SER A 27 -10.16 12.64 4.47
N GLY A 28 -10.45 11.58 3.71
CA GLY A 28 -11.34 11.60 2.55
C GLY A 28 -10.74 12.25 1.29
N LYS A 29 -9.45 12.53 1.30
CA LYS A 29 -8.74 13.21 0.18
C LYS A 29 -8.00 12.26 -0.74
N MET A 30 -8.09 10.95 -0.49
CA MET A 30 -7.33 9.96 -1.27
C MET A 30 -7.72 10.01 -2.75
N ASN A 31 -9.02 10.04 -3.04
CA ASN A 31 -9.52 10.07 -4.43
C ASN A 31 -9.05 11.32 -5.19
N ASP A 32 -9.02 12.48 -4.54
CA ASP A 32 -8.58 13.72 -5.18
C ASP A 32 -7.11 13.63 -5.59
N VAL A 33 -6.25 13.22 -4.66
CA VAL A 33 -4.82 13.05 -4.94
C VAL A 33 -4.57 11.95 -5.97
N MET A 34 -5.26 10.80 -5.85
CA MET A 34 -5.15 9.72 -6.81
C MET A 34 -5.59 10.15 -8.22
N ARG A 35 -6.62 11.01 -8.32
CA ARG A 35 -7.07 11.57 -9.60
C ARG A 35 -6.02 12.51 -10.21
N GLU A 36 -5.48 13.42 -9.42
CA GLU A 36 -4.40 14.32 -9.87
C GLU A 36 -3.17 13.53 -10.34
N LEU A 37 -2.76 12.53 -9.57
CA LEU A 37 -1.65 11.65 -9.94
C LEU A 37 -1.91 10.88 -11.23
N SER A 38 -3.14 10.41 -11.45
CA SER A 38 -3.52 9.68 -12.67
C SER A 38 -3.53 10.55 -13.92
N GLN A 39 -3.63 11.87 -13.78
CA GLN A 39 -3.53 12.82 -14.91
C GLN A 39 -2.07 13.09 -15.32
N LEU A 40 -1.12 12.78 -14.45
CA LEU A 40 0.30 12.88 -14.77
C LEU A 40 0.69 11.67 -15.64
N ARG A 41 1.08 11.94 -16.89
CA ARG A 41 1.44 10.90 -17.87
C ARG A 41 2.58 9.97 -17.42
N ASP A 42 3.33 10.41 -16.44
CA ASP A 42 4.57 9.78 -15.98
C ASP A 42 4.36 8.89 -14.73
N ILE A 43 3.14 8.75 -14.21
CA ILE A 43 2.88 7.84 -13.08
C ILE A 43 2.65 6.43 -13.60
N ASN A 44 3.42 5.49 -13.06
CA ASN A 44 3.24 4.08 -13.36
C ASN A 44 1.88 3.60 -12.81
N ALA A 45 0.99 3.16 -13.70
CA ALA A 45 -0.32 2.62 -13.33
C ALA A 45 -0.25 1.38 -12.42
N ASN A 46 0.88 0.66 -12.45
CA ASN A 46 1.16 -0.48 -11.58
C ASN A 46 1.95 -0.10 -10.31
N ALA A 47 2.16 1.21 -10.05
CA ALA A 47 2.77 1.62 -8.79
C ALA A 47 1.98 1.07 -7.60
N LYS A 48 2.70 0.47 -6.66
CA LYS A 48 2.10 -0.11 -5.44
C LYS A 48 1.62 1.01 -4.52
N LEU A 49 0.52 0.77 -3.83
CA LEU A 49 -0.04 1.68 -2.84
C LEU A 49 0.19 1.13 -1.43
N ALA A 50 0.63 1.99 -0.53
CA ALA A 50 0.76 1.64 0.88
C ALA A 50 0.31 2.80 1.78
N VAL A 51 -0.27 2.45 2.93
CA VAL A 51 -0.57 3.37 4.02
C VAL A 51 0.34 3.05 5.18
N VAL A 52 1.07 4.05 5.69
CA VAL A 52 1.90 3.85 6.89
C VAL A 52 1.11 4.18 8.15
N LYS A 53 1.11 3.23 9.09
CA LYS A 53 0.47 3.36 10.39
C LYS A 53 1.48 3.86 11.43
N GLY A 54 1.07 4.82 12.25
CA GLY A 54 1.86 5.30 13.39
C GLY A 54 3.13 6.11 13.04
N ALA A 55 3.36 6.38 11.75
CA ALA A 55 4.53 7.14 11.28
C ALA A 55 4.17 8.00 10.06
N THR A 56 5.13 8.76 9.56
CA THR A 56 4.98 9.53 8.32
C THR A 56 5.54 8.73 7.13
N ALA A 57 5.06 9.03 5.91
CA ALA A 57 5.65 8.48 4.69
C ALA A 57 7.14 8.81 4.58
N GLN A 58 7.55 9.99 5.04
CA GLN A 58 8.95 10.40 5.06
C GLN A 58 9.80 9.48 5.95
N ASN A 59 9.31 9.12 7.14
CA ASN A 59 10.02 8.19 8.03
C ASN A 59 10.28 6.85 7.35
N VAL A 60 9.28 6.32 6.63
CA VAL A 60 9.41 5.05 5.89
C VAL A 60 10.46 5.15 4.79
N LEU A 61 10.44 6.22 4.00
CA LEU A 61 11.37 6.43 2.88
C LEU A 61 12.81 6.71 3.35
N GLN A 62 12.99 7.18 4.58
CA GLN A 62 14.30 7.43 5.19
C GLN A 62 14.89 6.21 5.90
N LEU A 63 14.12 5.13 6.05
CA LEU A 63 14.64 3.91 6.65
C LEU A 63 15.72 3.29 5.75
N ALA A 64 16.95 3.35 6.23
CA ALA A 64 18.06 2.65 5.61
C ALA A 64 17.92 1.14 5.88
N ASN A 65 17.78 0.35 4.83
CA ASN A 65 17.85 -1.10 4.94
C ASN A 65 19.29 -1.56 4.64
N PRO A 66 19.93 -2.35 5.52
CA PRO A 66 21.30 -2.84 5.30
C PRO A 66 21.45 -3.71 4.04
N ILE A 67 20.37 -4.39 3.62
CA ILE A 67 20.35 -5.32 2.48
C ILE A 67 20.05 -4.58 1.18
N GLU A 68 19.10 -3.64 1.21
CA GLU A 68 18.71 -2.84 0.05
C GLU A 68 18.61 -1.38 0.47
N PRO A 69 19.62 -0.57 0.17
CA PRO A 69 19.68 0.83 0.59
C PRO A 69 18.65 1.72 -0.10
N ARG A 70 18.07 1.24 -1.21
CA ARG A 70 17.00 1.96 -1.93
C ARG A 70 15.65 1.62 -1.30
N ALA A 71 15.14 2.49 -0.44
CA ALA A 71 13.88 2.29 0.29
C ALA A 71 12.70 1.91 -0.63
N ALA A 72 12.61 2.49 -1.82
CA ALA A 72 11.54 2.18 -2.77
C ALA A 72 11.58 0.73 -3.27
N VAL A 73 12.78 0.19 -3.58
CA VAL A 73 12.94 -1.22 -4.00
C VAL A 73 12.57 -2.16 -2.87
N PHE A 74 13.05 -1.88 -1.67
CA PHE A 74 12.71 -2.68 -0.49
C PHE A 74 11.20 -2.69 -0.22
N LEU A 75 10.53 -1.55 -0.35
CA LEU A 75 9.07 -1.46 -0.18
C LEU A 75 8.32 -2.27 -1.24
N VAL A 76 8.71 -2.17 -2.50
CA VAL A 76 8.09 -2.95 -3.58
C VAL A 76 8.24 -4.45 -3.29
N ASP A 77 9.45 -4.91 -2.98
CA ASP A 77 9.71 -6.32 -2.65
C ASP A 77 8.91 -6.80 -1.43
N LEU A 78 8.77 -5.95 -0.39
CA LEU A 78 7.96 -6.25 0.78
C LEU A 78 6.49 -6.45 0.40
N LEU A 79 5.92 -5.53 -0.38
CA LEU A 79 4.52 -5.57 -0.78
C LEU A 79 4.23 -6.75 -1.72
N GLU A 80 5.10 -6.99 -2.71
CA GLU A 80 4.95 -8.11 -3.65
C GLU A 80 5.06 -9.47 -2.96
N ARG A 81 6.01 -9.62 -2.06
CA ARG A 81 6.20 -10.86 -1.31
C ARG A 81 4.99 -11.18 -0.46
N ASN A 82 4.44 -10.18 0.25
CA ASN A 82 3.25 -10.38 1.08
C ASN A 82 1.98 -10.64 0.24
N HIS A 83 1.85 -10.02 -0.93
CA HIS A 83 0.79 -10.35 -1.88
C HIS A 83 0.95 -11.79 -2.40
N TYR A 84 2.14 -12.19 -2.82
CA TYR A 84 2.40 -13.53 -3.34
C TYR A 84 2.04 -14.67 -2.36
N ILE A 85 2.31 -14.46 -1.06
CA ILE A 85 1.95 -15.43 -0.01
C ILE A 85 0.51 -15.26 0.51
N GLY A 86 -0.26 -14.29 -0.03
CA GLY A 86 -1.68 -14.07 0.28
C GLY A 86 -1.95 -13.43 1.63
N LEU A 87 -0.99 -12.71 2.17
CA LEU A 87 -1.18 -11.90 3.39
C LEU A 87 -1.82 -10.55 3.09
N VAL A 88 -1.84 -10.11 1.84
CA VAL A 88 -2.55 -8.90 1.40
C VAL A 88 -3.07 -9.09 -0.02
N SER A 89 -4.12 -8.35 -0.37
CA SER A 89 -4.59 -8.23 -1.76
C SER A 89 -3.66 -7.34 -2.57
N GLU A 90 -3.72 -7.45 -3.88
CA GLU A 90 -2.98 -6.53 -4.74
C GLU A 90 -3.51 -5.10 -4.56
N ALA A 91 -2.60 -4.17 -4.29
CA ALA A 91 -2.90 -2.75 -4.12
C ALA A 91 -2.01 -1.92 -5.05
N THR A 92 -2.45 -1.68 -6.26
CA THR A 92 -1.84 -0.77 -7.24
C THR A 92 -2.76 0.39 -7.56
N VAL A 93 -2.25 1.41 -8.24
CA VAL A 93 -3.07 2.53 -8.74
C VAL A 93 -4.22 2.01 -9.59
N THR A 94 -3.95 1.08 -10.52
CA THR A 94 -4.96 0.45 -11.38
C THR A 94 -6.00 -0.31 -10.56
N GLU A 95 -5.58 -1.16 -9.61
CA GLU A 95 -6.49 -1.94 -8.79
C GLU A 95 -7.35 -1.07 -7.87
N TYR A 96 -6.79 0.00 -7.33
CA TYR A 96 -7.55 0.96 -6.54
C TYR A 96 -8.72 1.54 -7.36
N TRP A 97 -8.47 2.05 -8.56
CA TRP A 97 -9.50 2.60 -9.42
C TRP A 97 -10.46 1.54 -9.94
N ARG A 98 -9.98 0.36 -10.30
CA ARG A 98 -10.84 -0.74 -10.73
C ARG A 98 -11.87 -1.10 -9.64
N LYS A 99 -11.43 -1.23 -8.39
CA LYS A 99 -12.32 -1.51 -7.25
C LYS A 99 -13.22 -0.32 -6.93
N HIS A 100 -12.69 0.89 -6.98
CA HIS A 100 -13.44 2.12 -6.72
C HIS A 100 -14.66 2.30 -7.66
N TYR A 101 -14.51 1.94 -8.93
CA TYR A 101 -15.60 2.02 -9.91
C TYR A 101 -16.42 0.73 -10.04
N ALA A 102 -16.03 -0.35 -9.41
CA ALA A 102 -16.79 -1.58 -9.42
C ALA A 102 -17.95 -1.53 -8.43
N LEU A 103 -19.10 -2.06 -8.81
CA LEU A 103 -20.27 -2.12 -7.93
C LEU A 103 -20.06 -3.23 -6.86
N GLY A 104 -20.29 -2.86 -5.61
CA GLY A 104 -20.26 -3.81 -4.49
C GLY A 104 -18.85 -4.25 -4.06
N VAL A 105 -17.81 -3.52 -4.46
CA VAL A 105 -16.43 -3.78 -4.06
C VAL A 105 -15.78 -2.48 -3.60
N ASP A 106 -15.21 -2.50 -2.41
CA ASP A 106 -14.46 -1.38 -1.87
C ASP A 106 -12.95 -1.52 -2.15
N PRO A 107 -12.24 -0.41 -2.45
CA PRO A 107 -10.80 -0.42 -2.60
C PRO A 107 -10.11 -0.81 -1.29
N VAL A 108 -9.02 -1.57 -1.42
CA VAL A 108 -8.16 -1.93 -0.30
C VAL A 108 -6.73 -1.52 -0.57
N VAL A 109 -6.02 -1.08 0.46
CA VAL A 109 -4.61 -0.66 0.36
C VAL A 109 -3.82 -1.30 1.48
N THR A 110 -2.63 -1.80 1.19
CA THR A 110 -1.77 -2.44 2.19
C THR A 110 -1.34 -1.44 3.26
N ILE A 111 -1.46 -1.83 4.53
CA ILE A 111 -0.95 -1.07 5.67
C ILE A 111 0.43 -1.61 6.05
N ILE A 112 1.38 -0.70 6.18
CA ILE A 112 2.73 -0.97 6.66
C ILE A 112 2.99 -0.22 7.96
N GLU A 113 3.87 -0.75 8.79
CA GLU A 113 4.34 -0.07 9.98
C GLU A 113 5.85 -0.24 10.18
N ILE A 114 6.43 0.71 10.88
CA ILE A 114 7.83 0.66 11.29
C ILE A 114 7.92 -0.22 12.55
N THR A 115 8.82 -1.20 12.53
CA THR A 115 9.11 -2.08 13.67
C THR A 115 10.51 -1.79 14.22
N GLY A 116 10.72 -2.06 15.49
CA GLY A 116 11.99 -1.84 16.20
C GLY A 116 11.87 -0.73 17.23
N HIS A 117 12.48 -0.93 18.39
CA HIS A 117 12.74 0.06 19.43
C HIS A 117 14.21 0.47 19.37
N GLU A 118 14.62 1.48 20.14
CA GLU A 118 15.92 2.15 20.10
C GLU A 118 17.14 1.20 20.09
N ASP A 119 17.02 -0.05 20.55
CA ASP A 119 18.09 -1.06 20.60
C ASP A 119 17.95 -2.19 19.57
N GLU A 120 16.88 -2.24 18.76
CA GLU A 120 16.65 -3.27 17.74
C GLU A 120 16.76 -2.70 16.34
N LYS A 121 17.15 -3.56 15.37
CA LYS A 121 17.18 -3.16 13.95
C LYS A 121 15.81 -2.68 13.52
N THR A 122 15.70 -1.39 13.23
CA THR A 122 14.50 -0.79 12.69
C THR A 122 14.17 -1.42 11.33
N GLY A 123 12.94 -1.87 11.16
CA GLY A 123 12.45 -2.53 9.95
C GLY A 123 11.08 -2.06 9.54
N LEU A 124 10.55 -2.65 8.48
CA LEU A 124 9.17 -2.47 8.03
C LEU A 124 8.47 -3.82 8.01
N ARG A 125 7.21 -3.82 8.43
CA ARG A 125 6.34 -4.98 8.24
C ARG A 125 4.99 -4.59 7.65
N VAL A 126 4.32 -5.54 7.04
CA VAL A 126 2.91 -5.42 6.69
C VAL A 126 2.09 -5.61 7.97
N ALA A 127 1.20 -4.67 8.24
CA ALA A 127 0.35 -4.65 9.44
C ALA A 127 -1.13 -4.95 9.14
N GLY A 128 -1.49 -5.09 7.88
CA GLY A 128 -2.86 -5.37 7.48
C GLY A 128 -3.26 -4.70 6.17
N MET A 129 -4.56 -4.49 5.99
CA MET A 129 -5.14 -3.77 4.85
C MET A 129 -6.10 -2.70 5.33
N GLY A 130 -6.08 -1.53 4.70
CA GLY A 130 -7.04 -0.45 4.89
C GLY A 130 -8.19 -0.59 3.90
N LEU A 131 -9.42 -0.48 4.40
CA LEU A 131 -10.66 -0.45 3.61
C LEU A 131 -11.01 1.00 3.29
N PHE A 132 -11.29 1.28 2.03
CA PHE A 132 -11.67 2.62 1.57
C PHE A 132 -13.10 2.61 1.06
N ASP A 133 -13.87 3.60 1.48
CA ASP A 133 -15.22 3.81 0.93
C ASP A 133 -15.18 4.52 -0.44
N SER A 134 -16.36 4.74 -1.01
CA SER A 134 -16.52 5.44 -2.29
C SER A 134 -16.07 6.90 -2.27
N SER A 135 -15.93 7.53 -1.12
CA SER A 135 -15.38 8.89 -0.98
C SER A 135 -13.85 8.93 -1.00
N GLY A 136 -13.20 7.76 -0.88
CA GLY A 136 -11.74 7.65 -0.72
C GLY A 136 -11.29 7.89 0.72
N THR A 137 -12.17 7.63 1.68
CA THR A 137 -11.85 7.67 3.12
C THR A 137 -11.53 6.27 3.61
N MET A 138 -10.40 6.10 4.29
CA MET A 138 -10.09 4.85 4.98
C MET A 138 -10.98 4.72 6.22
N THR A 139 -11.95 3.81 6.16
CA THR A 139 -12.99 3.63 7.19
C THR A 139 -12.67 2.50 8.16
N GLY A 140 -11.89 1.51 7.73
CA GLY A 140 -11.59 0.33 8.52
C GLY A 140 -10.24 -0.29 8.19
N THR A 141 -9.87 -1.29 8.98
CA THR A 141 -8.65 -2.08 8.77
C THR A 141 -8.95 -3.56 8.91
N LEU A 142 -8.36 -4.37 8.05
CA LEU A 142 -8.34 -5.83 8.15
C LEU A 142 -6.98 -6.27 8.68
N THR A 143 -7.01 -7.21 9.60
CA THR A 143 -5.81 -7.86 10.16
C THR A 143 -5.82 -9.35 9.83
N ASP A 144 -4.73 -10.00 10.01
CA ASP A 144 -4.42 -11.41 9.71
C ASP A 144 -5.60 -12.32 9.30
N GLU A 145 -6.47 -12.71 10.24
CA GLU A 145 -7.61 -13.63 9.97
C GLU A 145 -8.65 -13.01 9.04
N ASP A 146 -8.89 -11.70 9.21
CA ASP A 146 -9.84 -10.97 8.37
C ASP A 146 -9.39 -10.94 6.91
N ILE A 147 -8.08 -10.77 6.69
CA ILE A 147 -7.48 -10.74 5.35
C ILE A 147 -7.64 -12.09 4.66
N ILE A 148 -7.43 -13.18 5.39
CA ILE A 148 -7.60 -14.53 4.85
C ILE A 148 -9.05 -14.72 4.38
N ASN A 149 -10.01 -14.37 5.23
CA ASN A 149 -11.43 -14.47 4.91
C ASN A 149 -11.81 -13.53 3.74
N PHE A 150 -11.31 -12.31 3.75
CA PHE A 150 -11.53 -11.35 2.66
C PHE A 150 -11.01 -11.88 1.32
N ASN A 151 -9.77 -12.38 1.27
CA ASN A 151 -9.18 -12.93 0.06
C ASN A 151 -9.91 -14.18 -0.45
N LEU A 152 -10.46 -15.00 0.46
CA LEU A 152 -11.30 -16.13 0.08
C LEU A 152 -12.62 -15.68 -0.55
N LEU A 153 -13.27 -14.68 0.03
CA LEU A 153 -14.56 -14.18 -0.44
C LEU A 153 -14.43 -13.42 -1.78
N THR A 154 -13.33 -12.70 -1.98
CA THR A 154 -13.06 -11.93 -3.22
C THR A 154 -12.42 -12.76 -4.33
N GLY A 155 -12.05 -14.00 -4.05
CA GLY A 155 -11.34 -14.86 -5.01
C GLY A 155 -9.87 -14.49 -5.21
N GLU A 156 -9.32 -13.62 -4.37
CA GLU A 156 -7.90 -13.20 -4.39
C GLU A 156 -6.99 -14.14 -3.58
N ALA A 157 -7.53 -15.27 -3.12
CA ALA A 157 -6.77 -16.24 -2.35
C ALA A 157 -5.59 -16.82 -3.16
N PRO A 158 -4.39 -16.91 -2.60
CA PRO A 158 -3.24 -17.44 -3.32
C PRO A 158 -3.44 -18.90 -3.68
N ARG A 159 -3.11 -19.27 -4.91
CA ARG A 159 -3.30 -20.62 -5.45
C ARG A 159 -2.54 -21.73 -4.72
N ARG A 160 -1.65 -21.40 -3.76
CA ARG A 160 -0.75 -22.35 -3.08
C ARG A 160 -0.88 -22.38 -1.56
N ARG A 161 -1.88 -21.72 -0.95
CA ARG A 161 -2.04 -21.77 0.50
C ARG A 161 -2.95 -22.95 0.88
N PHE A 162 -2.39 -23.97 1.49
CA PHE A 162 -3.20 -25.00 2.18
C PHE A 162 -3.83 -24.36 3.41
N ILE A 163 -5.11 -24.07 3.34
CA ILE A 163 -5.89 -23.60 4.49
C ILE A 163 -6.18 -24.84 5.34
N ARG A 164 -5.58 -24.93 6.51
CA ARG A 164 -5.93 -25.92 7.50
C ARG A 164 -7.24 -25.48 8.16
N LEU A 165 -8.37 -25.89 7.59
CA LEU A 165 -9.66 -25.73 8.24
C LEU A 165 -9.66 -26.58 9.53
N LYS A 166 -9.70 -25.91 10.68
CA LYS A 166 -9.97 -26.58 11.95
C LYS A 166 -11.47 -26.76 12.02
N LEU A 167 -11.96 -27.94 11.66
CA LEU A 167 -13.35 -28.34 11.92
C LEU A 167 -13.49 -28.43 13.44
N ILE A 168 -14.40 -27.67 14.00
CA ILE A 168 -14.83 -27.71 15.39
C ILE A 168 -15.85 -28.84 15.52
#